data_8e37dcc8bd8a2c9f94329f5208083f5b
#
_entry.id   8e37dcc8bd8a2c9f94329f5208083f5b
#
_cell.length_a   1.000
_cell.length_b   1.000
_cell.length_c   1.000
_cell.angle_alpha   90.00
_cell.angle_beta   90.00
_cell.angle_gamma   90.00
#
_symmetry.space_group_name_H-M   'P 1'
#
loop_
_entity.id
_entity.type
_entity.pdbx_description
1 polymer ?
#
loop_
_entity_poly.entity_id
_entity_poly.type
_entity_poly.pdbx_seq_one_letter_code
_entity_poly.pdbx_strand_id
1 'polypeptide(L)'
;MTFNDFIEILIYAIALEVIIINVHSLIKDYKLRLGERAILNHYGITEQVSKLKEECRELIEAADGYINGTDSKAHFLEEIADVEVMLDQMKLHFNAQDKVDEIKRFKVKRQLGRIEREEQR
;
A
#
# COMPACT_ATOMS: atom_id res chain seq x y z
N MET A 1 25.03 30.38 -25.34
CA MET A 1 23.86 29.57 -24.94
C MET A 1 22.62 30.32 -25.40
N THR A 2 21.86 29.71 -26.30
CA THR A 2 20.61 30.29 -26.76
C THR A 2 19.48 29.99 -25.73
N PHE A 3 18.35 30.66 -25.83
CA PHE A 3 17.19 30.36 -25.02
C PHE A 3 16.71 28.90 -25.18
N ASN A 4 16.81 28.36 -26.39
CA ASN A 4 16.45 26.98 -26.69
C ASN A 4 17.40 26.00 -25.99
N ASP A 5 18.73 26.26 -25.99
CA ASP A 5 19.70 25.43 -25.29
C ASP A 5 19.39 25.38 -23.77
N PHE A 6 19.02 26.51 -23.20
CA PHE A 6 18.62 26.59 -21.78
C PHE A 6 17.38 25.75 -21.50
N ILE A 7 16.36 25.82 -22.35
CA ILE A 7 15.13 25.00 -22.20
C ILE A 7 15.45 23.52 -22.32
N GLU A 8 16.28 23.10 -23.26
CA GLU A 8 16.70 21.69 -23.39
C GLU A 8 17.41 21.20 -22.13
N ILE A 9 18.38 21.95 -21.63
CA ILE A 9 19.08 21.60 -20.38
C ILE A 9 18.10 21.46 -19.21
N LEU A 10 17.14 22.37 -19.08
CA LEU A 10 16.12 22.32 -18.02
C LEU A 10 15.25 21.06 -18.14
N ILE A 11 14.82 20.71 -19.36
CA ILE A 11 14.02 19.51 -19.60
C ILE A 11 14.80 18.25 -19.21
N TYR A 12 16.08 18.14 -19.61
CA TYR A 12 16.94 17.02 -19.23
C TYR A 12 17.16 16.93 -17.72
N ALA A 13 17.36 18.06 -17.05
CA ALA A 13 17.52 18.11 -15.60
C ALA A 13 16.27 17.59 -14.88
N ILE A 14 15.07 18.06 -15.27
CA ILE A 14 13.79 17.60 -14.72
C ILE A 14 13.58 16.10 -14.99
N ALA A 15 13.85 15.65 -16.21
CA ALA A 15 13.73 14.23 -16.55
C ALA A 15 14.65 13.35 -15.71
N LEU A 16 15.89 13.79 -15.46
CA LEU A 16 16.85 13.08 -14.63
C LEU A 16 16.37 13.01 -13.15
N GLU A 17 15.86 14.11 -12.60
CA GLU A 17 15.31 14.13 -11.25
C GLU A 17 14.13 13.16 -11.10
N VAL A 18 13.21 13.14 -12.06
CA VAL A 18 12.08 12.20 -12.09
C VAL A 18 12.56 10.75 -12.12
N ILE A 19 13.58 10.44 -12.91
CA ILE A 19 14.17 9.10 -12.98
C ILE A 19 14.80 8.72 -11.63
N ILE A 20 15.56 9.61 -11.00
CA ILE A 20 16.21 9.37 -9.71
C ILE A 20 15.16 9.09 -8.62
N ILE A 21 14.08 9.88 -8.56
CA ILE A 21 13.00 9.70 -7.60
C ILE A 21 12.32 8.33 -7.80
N ASN A 22 12.03 7.95 -9.03
CA ASN A 22 11.40 6.67 -9.34
C ASN A 22 12.31 5.48 -8.97
N VAL A 23 13.60 5.56 -9.31
CA VAL A 23 14.58 4.51 -8.94
C VAL A 23 14.69 4.39 -7.43
N HIS A 24 14.72 5.50 -6.70
CA HIS A 24 14.79 5.48 -5.24
C HIS A 24 13.56 4.82 -4.60
N SER A 25 12.36 5.13 -5.12
CA SER A 25 11.11 4.49 -4.69
C SER A 25 11.13 2.98 -4.93
N LEU A 26 11.54 2.55 -6.14
CA LEU A 26 11.66 1.13 -6.47
C LEU A 26 12.62 0.37 -5.54
N ILE A 27 13.75 1.00 -5.18
CA ILE A 27 14.70 0.38 -4.24
C ILE A 27 14.09 0.23 -2.85
N LYS A 28 13.35 1.23 -2.36
CA LYS A 28 12.65 1.15 -1.06
C LYS A 28 11.62 0.02 -1.05
N ASP A 29 10.78 -0.04 -2.09
CA ASP A 29 9.74 -1.08 -2.20
C ASP A 29 10.35 -2.48 -2.30
N TYR A 30 11.45 -2.61 -3.03
CA TYR A 30 12.19 -3.87 -3.12
C TYR A 30 12.75 -4.32 -1.77
N LYS A 31 13.37 -3.40 -1.00
CA LYS A 31 13.89 -3.70 0.35
C LYS A 31 12.78 -4.10 1.31
N LEU A 32 11.64 -3.42 1.28
CA LEU A 32 10.47 -3.76 2.09
C LEU A 32 10.00 -5.19 1.79
N ARG A 33 9.81 -5.54 0.52
CA ARG A 33 9.41 -6.89 0.11
C ARG A 33 10.41 -7.97 0.50
N LEU A 34 11.72 -7.68 0.48
CA LEU A 34 12.73 -8.61 0.98
C LEU A 34 12.58 -8.85 2.48
N GLY A 35 12.30 -7.81 3.27
CA GLY A 35 12.04 -7.91 4.70
C GLY A 35 10.80 -8.75 5.00
N GLU A 36 9.68 -8.48 4.33
CA GLU A 36 8.42 -9.23 4.47
C GLU A 36 8.61 -10.72 4.13
N ARG A 37 9.36 -11.01 3.06
CA ARG A 37 9.70 -12.40 2.69
C ARG A 37 10.57 -13.08 3.75
N ALA A 38 11.54 -12.38 4.32
CA ALA A 38 12.39 -12.93 5.37
C ALA A 38 11.58 -13.27 6.63
N ILE A 39 10.64 -12.40 7.03
CA ILE A 39 9.74 -12.62 8.16
C ILE A 39 8.84 -13.84 7.89
N LEU A 40 8.19 -13.89 6.72
CA LEU A 40 7.35 -14.99 6.32
C LEU A 40 8.11 -16.35 6.31
N ASN A 41 9.34 -16.35 5.80
CA ASN A 41 10.17 -17.56 5.77
C ASN A 41 10.62 -18.00 7.17
N HIS A 42 10.82 -17.05 8.08
CA HIS A 42 11.26 -17.35 9.45
C HIS A 42 10.14 -17.96 10.29
N TYR A 43 8.95 -17.35 10.28
CA TYR A 43 7.83 -17.78 11.12
C TYR A 43 6.91 -18.81 10.45
N GLY A 44 6.85 -18.80 9.12
CA GLY A 44 5.97 -19.66 8.33
C GLY A 44 4.55 -19.16 8.20
N ILE A 45 3.84 -19.69 7.22
CA ILE A 45 2.51 -19.21 6.83
C ILE A 45 1.47 -19.35 7.94
N THR A 46 1.50 -20.43 8.71
CA THR A 46 0.51 -20.69 9.77
C THR A 46 0.58 -19.63 10.86
N GLU A 47 1.78 -19.31 11.32
CA GLU A 47 2.00 -18.27 12.33
C GLU A 47 1.64 -16.89 11.78
N GLN A 48 2.00 -16.60 10.52
CA GLN A 48 1.69 -15.31 9.91
C GLN A 48 0.18 -15.13 9.64
N VAL A 49 -0.57 -16.19 9.34
CA VAL A 49 -2.05 -16.13 9.30
C VAL A 49 -2.65 -15.90 10.68
N SER A 50 -2.07 -16.50 11.73
CA SER A 50 -2.48 -16.24 13.11
C SER A 50 -2.23 -14.78 13.50
N LYS A 51 -1.07 -14.25 13.15
CA LYS A 51 -0.70 -12.84 13.38
C LYS A 51 -1.62 -11.88 12.60
N LEU A 52 -1.93 -12.17 11.33
CA LEU A 52 -2.89 -11.39 10.55
C LEU A 52 -4.26 -11.25 11.27
N LYS A 53 -4.75 -12.33 11.88
CA LYS A 53 -6.02 -12.30 12.64
C LYS A 53 -5.93 -11.40 13.87
N GLU A 54 -4.77 -11.38 14.54
CA GLU A 54 -4.49 -10.51 15.68
C GLU A 54 -4.51 -9.05 15.23
N GLU A 55 -3.70 -8.68 14.20
CA GLU A 55 -3.63 -7.32 13.67
C GLU A 55 -4.99 -6.81 13.14
N CYS A 56 -5.79 -7.68 12.52
CA CYS A 56 -7.13 -7.31 12.10
C CYS A 56 -8.06 -6.98 13.30
N ARG A 57 -7.91 -7.62 14.46
CA ARG A 57 -8.67 -7.30 15.68
C ARG A 57 -8.21 -5.96 16.25
N GLU A 58 -6.90 -5.74 16.33
CA GLU A 58 -6.32 -4.49 16.83
C GLU A 58 -6.73 -3.31 15.93
N LEU A 59 -6.75 -3.49 14.62
CA LEU A 59 -7.25 -2.50 13.67
C LEU A 59 -8.74 -2.17 13.91
N ILE A 60 -9.58 -3.15 14.18
CA ILE A 60 -11.01 -2.93 14.48
C ILE A 60 -11.15 -2.10 15.77
N GLU A 61 -10.43 -2.46 16.83
CA GLU A 61 -10.44 -1.75 18.10
C GLU A 61 -9.95 -0.29 17.95
N ALA A 62 -8.86 -0.08 17.22
CA ALA A 62 -8.32 1.25 16.95
C ALA A 62 -9.27 2.10 16.08
N ALA A 63 -9.95 1.50 15.09
CA ALA A 63 -10.96 2.17 14.29
C ALA A 63 -12.15 2.62 15.11
N ASP A 64 -12.67 1.75 15.97
CA ASP A 64 -13.77 2.07 16.90
C ASP A 64 -13.35 3.17 17.88
N GLY A 65 -12.15 3.07 18.45
CA GLY A 65 -11.59 4.08 19.34
C GLY A 65 -11.42 5.45 18.66
N TYR A 66 -10.95 5.47 17.42
CA TYR A 66 -10.81 6.70 16.63
C TYR A 66 -12.19 7.36 16.37
N ILE A 67 -13.19 6.60 15.95
CA ILE A 67 -14.55 7.10 15.70
C ILE A 67 -15.22 7.63 16.97
N ASN A 68 -15.01 6.95 18.10
CA ASN A 68 -15.58 7.34 19.39
C ASN A 68 -14.77 8.42 20.13
N GLY A 69 -13.63 8.85 19.57
CA GLY A 69 -12.76 9.86 20.19
C GLY A 69 -11.98 9.38 21.41
N THR A 70 -11.86 8.06 21.62
CA THR A 70 -11.12 7.43 22.72
C THR A 70 -9.69 7.01 22.34
N ASP A 71 -9.36 7.04 21.04
CA ASP A 71 -8.05 6.69 20.54
C ASP A 71 -7.53 7.72 19.52
N SER A 72 -6.23 7.71 19.25
CA SER A 72 -5.57 8.66 18.39
C SER A 72 -5.56 8.22 16.91
N LYS A 73 -5.53 9.20 16.00
CA LYS A 73 -5.27 8.93 14.59
C LYS A 73 -3.93 8.21 14.37
N ALA A 74 -2.90 8.55 15.16
CA ALA A 74 -1.58 7.95 15.04
C ALA A 74 -1.63 6.44 15.30
N HIS A 75 -2.28 6.01 16.39
CA HIS A 75 -2.46 4.60 16.70
C HIS A 75 -3.27 3.87 15.62
N PHE A 76 -4.37 4.46 15.15
CA PHE A 76 -5.12 3.87 14.03
C PHE A 76 -4.29 3.68 12.76
N LEU A 77 -3.38 4.61 12.43
CA LEU A 77 -2.46 4.46 11.29
C LEU A 77 -1.40 3.37 11.50
N GLU A 78 -0.94 3.16 12.74
CA GLU A 78 -0.05 2.05 13.09
C GLU A 78 -0.72 0.71 12.80
N GLU A 79 -1.95 0.52 13.27
CA GLU A 79 -2.71 -0.73 13.04
C GLU A 79 -3.02 -0.98 11.54
N ILE A 80 -3.26 0.09 10.76
CA ILE A 80 -3.39 -0.04 9.31
C ILE A 80 -2.09 -0.59 8.71
N ALA A 81 -0.93 -0.06 9.12
CA ALA A 81 0.36 -0.51 8.62
C ALA A 81 0.66 -1.97 8.99
N ASP A 82 0.34 -2.38 10.21
CA ASP A 82 0.55 -3.75 10.69
C ASP A 82 -0.30 -4.75 9.87
N VAL A 83 -1.56 -4.44 9.60
CA VAL A 83 -2.40 -5.25 8.72
C VAL A 83 -1.87 -5.28 7.28
N GLU A 84 -1.40 -4.16 6.73
CA GLU A 84 -0.82 -4.10 5.37
C GLU A 84 0.41 -4.99 5.24
N VAL A 85 1.32 -4.98 6.23
CA VAL A 85 2.49 -5.89 6.27
C VAL A 85 2.06 -7.35 6.22
N MET A 86 1.05 -7.73 7.00
CA MET A 86 0.52 -9.10 7.00
C MET A 86 -0.13 -9.47 5.66
N LEU A 87 -0.91 -8.57 5.06
CA LEU A 87 -1.54 -8.79 3.76
C LEU A 87 -0.51 -8.93 2.63
N ASP A 88 0.57 -8.17 2.67
CA ASP A 88 1.64 -8.26 1.69
C ASP A 88 2.38 -9.60 1.80
N GLN A 89 2.61 -10.12 3.00
CA GLN A 89 3.14 -11.46 3.20
C GLN A 89 2.21 -12.55 2.64
N MET A 90 0.89 -12.42 2.78
CA MET A 90 -0.08 -13.35 2.18
C MET A 90 0.00 -13.33 0.64
N LYS A 91 0.06 -12.13 0.05
CA LYS A 91 0.23 -11.98 -1.41
C LYS A 91 1.54 -12.60 -1.90
N LEU A 92 2.63 -12.45 -1.15
CA LEU A 92 3.91 -13.09 -1.44
C LEU A 92 3.83 -14.60 -1.37
N HIS A 93 3.21 -15.14 -0.32
CA HIS A 93 3.07 -16.59 -0.13
C HIS A 93 2.30 -17.25 -1.27
N PHE A 94 1.18 -16.66 -1.66
CA PHE A 94 0.32 -17.19 -2.72
C PHE A 94 0.74 -16.79 -4.14
N ASN A 95 1.78 -15.97 -4.29
CA ASN A 95 2.16 -15.33 -5.55
C ASN A 95 0.96 -14.63 -6.23
N ALA A 96 0.19 -13.88 -5.46
CA ALA A 96 -1.15 -13.42 -5.82
C ALA A 96 -1.26 -11.89 -5.94
N GLN A 97 -0.16 -11.15 -6.05
CA GLN A 97 -0.18 -9.67 -6.13
C GLN A 97 -1.10 -9.19 -7.26
N ASP A 98 -0.85 -9.64 -8.49
CA ASP A 98 -1.61 -9.20 -9.67
C ASP A 98 -3.10 -9.59 -9.57
N LYS A 99 -3.37 -10.78 -9.01
CA LYS A 99 -4.76 -11.25 -8.84
C LYS A 99 -5.52 -10.44 -7.80
N VAL A 100 -4.89 -10.11 -6.69
CA VAL A 100 -5.49 -9.23 -5.67
C VAL A 100 -5.73 -7.83 -6.23
N ASP A 101 -4.80 -7.28 -7.00
CA ASP A 101 -4.93 -5.97 -7.62
C ASP A 101 -6.05 -5.94 -8.68
N GLU A 102 -6.20 -7.00 -9.47
CA GLU A 102 -7.32 -7.17 -10.40
C GLU A 102 -8.67 -7.13 -9.66
N ILE A 103 -8.78 -7.91 -8.58
CA ILE A 103 -9.99 -7.98 -7.75
C ILE A 103 -10.29 -6.62 -7.10
N LYS A 104 -9.28 -5.92 -6.59
CA LYS A 104 -9.43 -4.57 -6.02
C LYS A 104 -10.01 -3.60 -7.05
N ARG A 105 -9.43 -3.54 -8.26
CA ARG A 105 -9.93 -2.69 -9.35
C ARG A 105 -11.38 -2.99 -9.69
N PHE A 106 -11.76 -4.27 -9.78
CA PHE A 106 -13.14 -4.68 -10.01
C PHE A 106 -14.10 -4.20 -8.92
N LYS A 107 -13.71 -4.39 -7.64
CA LYS A 107 -14.52 -3.97 -6.49
C LYS A 107 -14.73 -2.46 -6.44
N VAL A 108 -13.68 -1.67 -6.70
CA VAL A 108 -13.76 -0.21 -6.77
C VAL A 108 -14.68 0.23 -7.89
N LYS A 109 -14.51 -0.30 -9.11
CA LYS A 109 -15.38 0.00 -10.25
C LYS A 109 -16.85 -0.31 -9.96
N ARG A 110 -17.11 -1.46 -9.33
CA ARG A 110 -18.47 -1.84 -8.93
C ARG A 110 -19.08 -0.87 -7.93
N GLN A 111 -18.30 -0.39 -6.97
CA GLN A 111 -18.78 0.56 -5.96
C GLN A 111 -19.06 1.93 -6.57
N LEU A 112 -18.19 2.43 -7.46
CA LEU A 112 -18.42 3.68 -8.18
C LEU A 112 -19.73 3.62 -8.99
N GLY A 113 -20.00 2.52 -9.70
CA GLY A 113 -21.27 2.35 -10.41
C GLY A 113 -22.50 2.23 -9.50
N ARG A 114 -22.36 1.90 -8.21
CA ARG A 114 -23.46 2.00 -7.23
C ARG A 114 -23.72 3.45 -6.85
N ILE A 115 -22.68 4.23 -6.56
CA ILE A 115 -22.78 5.66 -6.22
C ILE A 115 -23.47 6.42 -7.35
N GLU A 116 -23.03 6.25 -8.60
CA GLU A 116 -23.66 6.89 -9.77
C GLU A 116 -25.17 6.60 -9.87
N ARG A 117 -25.60 5.38 -9.57
CA ARG A 117 -27.04 5.03 -9.56
C ARG A 117 -27.81 5.63 -8.40
N GLU A 118 -27.16 5.83 -7.25
CA GLU A 118 -27.78 6.47 -6.08
C GLU A 118 -27.97 7.97 -6.30
N GLU A 119 -27.00 8.64 -6.96
CA GLU A 119 -27.06 10.07 -7.30
C GLU A 119 -28.10 10.39 -8.39
N GLN A 120 -28.51 9.41 -9.21
CA GLN A 120 -29.52 9.57 -10.26
C GLN A 120 -30.97 9.36 -9.78
N ARG A 121 -31.17 9.06 -8.49
CA ARG A 121 -32.50 8.87 -7.88
C ARG A 121 -32.99 10.12 -7.16
#